data_06693ed125127bfdbfba33b0775671e5
#
_entry.id   06693ed125127bfdbfba33b0775671e5
#
_cell.length_a   1.000
_cell.length_b   1.000
_cell.length_c   1.000
_cell.angle_alpha   90.00
_cell.angle_beta   90.00
_cell.angle_gamma   90.00
#
_symmetry.space_group_name_H-M   'P 1'
#
loop_
_entity.id
_entity.type
_entity.pdbx_description
1 polymer ?
#
loop_
_entity_poly.entity_id
_entity_poly.type
_entity_poly.pdbx_seq_one_letter_code
_entity_poly.pdbx_strand_id
1 'polypeptide(L)'
;MEKDVYELTNAQKSIWNTELFYNGSNINNICGTINIFEPLDINALKEALHLIVAENDNLHAQFYIKDGCIYQSFKKDLDYNIDVLEISSKTDLRKLERKMRSHIFDILHS
;
A
#
# COMPACT_ATOMS: atom_id res chain seq x y z
N MET A 1 23.21 -6.33 12.77
CA MET A 1 22.63 -7.53 12.19
C MET A 1 22.10 -7.21 10.79
N GLU A 2 22.56 -7.92 9.82
CA GLU A 2 22.07 -7.73 8.47
C GLU A 2 20.61 -8.14 8.37
N LYS A 3 19.82 -7.31 7.73
CA LYS A 3 18.45 -7.67 7.39
C LYS A 3 18.48 -8.65 6.25
N ASP A 4 17.58 -9.60 6.27
CA ASP A 4 17.36 -10.48 5.14
C ASP A 4 16.91 -9.65 3.95
N VAL A 5 17.65 -9.76 2.87
CA VAL A 5 17.48 -8.99 1.65
C VAL A 5 17.20 -9.95 0.53
N TYR A 6 16.17 -9.68 -0.24
CA TYR A 6 15.72 -10.55 -1.31
C TYR A 6 15.66 -9.82 -2.64
N GLU A 7 15.93 -10.55 -3.71
CA GLU A 7 15.62 -10.06 -5.05
C GLU A 7 14.09 -9.98 -5.23
N LEU A 8 13.66 -9.16 -6.16
CA LEU A 8 12.25 -9.12 -6.54
C LEU A 8 11.88 -10.38 -7.33
N THR A 9 10.63 -10.80 -7.20
CA THR A 9 10.06 -11.81 -8.10
C THR A 9 9.96 -11.25 -9.51
N ASN A 10 9.78 -12.13 -10.51
CA ASN A 10 9.62 -11.67 -11.90
C ASN A 10 8.40 -10.75 -12.07
N ALA A 11 7.30 -11.05 -11.39
CA ALA A 11 6.11 -10.20 -11.40
C ALA A 11 6.40 -8.81 -10.82
N GLN A 12 7.10 -8.75 -9.70
CA GLN A 12 7.50 -7.48 -9.08
C GLN A 12 8.47 -6.69 -9.97
N LYS A 13 9.42 -7.35 -10.62
CA LYS A 13 10.34 -6.71 -11.57
C LYS A 13 9.59 -6.06 -12.73
N SER A 14 8.57 -6.72 -13.24
CA SER A 14 7.73 -6.18 -14.30
C SER A 14 7.00 -4.91 -13.87
N ILE A 15 6.43 -4.90 -12.67
CA ILE A 15 5.78 -3.72 -12.11
C ILE A 15 6.80 -2.60 -11.88
N TRP A 16 7.95 -2.92 -11.31
CA TRP A 16 9.02 -1.94 -11.08
C TRP A 16 9.51 -1.30 -12.39
N ASN A 17 9.71 -2.09 -13.43
CA ASN A 17 10.10 -1.56 -14.73
C ASN A 17 9.06 -0.61 -15.30
N THR A 18 7.77 -0.90 -15.12
CA THR A 18 6.68 -0.01 -15.51
C THR A 18 6.72 1.29 -14.71
N GLU A 19 6.97 1.21 -13.41
CA GLU A 19 7.13 2.40 -12.54
C GLU A 19 8.30 3.28 -12.97
N LEU A 20 9.43 2.68 -13.36
CA LEU A 20 10.58 3.42 -13.87
C LEU A 20 10.26 4.14 -15.18
N PHE A 21 9.56 3.45 -16.09
CA PHE A 21 9.20 3.99 -17.39
C PHE A 21 8.20 5.16 -17.28
N TYR A 22 7.22 5.02 -16.40
CA TYR A 22 6.17 6.02 -16.14
C TYR A 22 6.41 6.75 -14.81
N ASN A 23 7.64 7.14 -14.56
CA ASN A 23 8.04 7.77 -13.29
C ASN A 23 7.13 8.95 -12.92
N GLY A 24 6.66 8.96 -11.68
CA GLY A 24 5.76 9.99 -11.17
C GLY A 24 4.31 9.81 -11.59
N SER A 25 3.92 8.63 -12.09
CA SER A 25 2.54 8.32 -12.47
C SER A 25 1.88 7.35 -11.47
N ASN A 26 0.58 7.19 -11.65
CA ASN A 26 -0.23 6.25 -10.85
C ASN A 26 -0.66 5.02 -11.66
N ILE A 27 0.08 4.67 -12.70
CA ILE A 27 -0.32 3.65 -13.70
C ILE A 27 -0.56 2.26 -13.08
N ASN A 28 0.16 1.92 -12.02
CA ASN A 28 0.04 0.62 -11.34
C ASN A 28 -0.90 0.67 -10.13
N ASN A 29 -1.57 1.78 -9.88
CA ASN A 29 -2.48 1.85 -8.74
C ASN A 29 -3.70 0.97 -8.94
N ILE A 30 -4.02 0.20 -7.91
CA ILE A 30 -5.27 -0.55 -7.82
C ILE A 30 -6.01 -0.02 -6.59
N CYS A 31 -7.22 0.46 -6.80
CA CYS A 31 -8.05 1.00 -5.74
C CYS A 31 -9.44 0.40 -5.80
N GLY A 32 -9.98 0.01 -4.66
CA GLY A 32 -11.30 -0.57 -4.54
C GLY A 32 -12.07 0.00 -3.36
N THR A 33 -13.38 -0.13 -3.41
CA THR A 33 -14.29 0.30 -2.35
C THR A 33 -15.21 -0.85 -1.99
N ILE A 34 -15.40 -1.06 -0.69
CA ILE A 34 -16.36 -2.03 -0.16
C ILE A 34 -17.39 -1.25 0.64
N ASN A 35 -18.65 -1.38 0.27
CA ASN A 35 -19.76 -0.76 0.98
C ASN A 35 -20.37 -1.73 1.97
N ILE A 36 -20.48 -1.34 3.23
CA ILE A 36 -21.08 -2.14 4.28
C ILE A 36 -22.28 -1.35 4.83
N PHE A 37 -23.48 -1.91 4.69
CA PHE A 37 -24.72 -1.22 5.03
C PHE A 37 -25.29 -1.59 6.41
N GLU A 38 -24.58 -2.41 7.17
CA GLU A 38 -24.95 -2.80 8.52
C GLU A 38 -24.11 -2.06 9.55
N PRO A 39 -24.58 -1.95 10.81
CA PRO A 39 -23.76 -1.37 11.87
C PRO A 39 -22.40 -2.07 11.96
N LEU A 40 -21.33 -1.28 12.04
CA LEU A 40 -19.97 -1.77 12.04
C LEU A 40 -19.25 -1.33 13.30
N ASP A 41 -18.60 -2.27 13.97
CA ASP A 41 -17.67 -1.97 15.05
C ASP A 41 -16.33 -1.55 14.44
N ILE A 42 -16.07 -0.26 14.43
CA ILE A 42 -14.85 0.33 13.84
C ILE A 42 -13.59 -0.22 14.53
N ASN A 43 -13.61 -0.37 15.85
CA ASN A 43 -12.44 -0.88 16.57
C ASN A 43 -12.14 -2.33 16.21
N ALA A 44 -13.18 -3.16 16.12
CA ALA A 44 -13.01 -4.55 15.68
C ALA A 44 -12.50 -4.64 14.24
N LEU A 45 -12.98 -3.79 13.35
CA LEU A 45 -12.49 -3.74 11.98
C LEU A 45 -11.01 -3.32 11.92
N LYS A 46 -10.61 -2.32 12.68
CA LYS A 46 -9.21 -1.90 12.77
C LYS A 46 -8.31 -3.02 13.26
N GLU A 47 -8.73 -3.72 14.31
CA GLU A 47 -7.98 -4.86 14.84
C GLU A 47 -7.82 -5.96 13.79
N ALA A 48 -8.88 -6.27 13.07
CA ALA A 48 -8.84 -7.27 11.99
C ALA A 48 -7.88 -6.86 10.87
N LEU A 49 -7.88 -5.59 10.46
CA LEU A 49 -6.97 -5.08 9.45
C LEU A 49 -5.51 -5.12 9.92
N HIS A 50 -5.25 -4.76 11.16
CA HIS A 50 -3.91 -4.85 11.74
C HIS A 50 -3.41 -6.29 11.78
N LEU A 51 -4.30 -7.24 12.09
CA LEU A 51 -3.97 -8.66 12.10
C LEU A 51 -3.62 -9.16 10.70
N ILE A 52 -4.40 -8.78 9.69
CA ILE A 52 -4.12 -9.13 8.29
C ILE A 52 -2.75 -8.61 7.87
N VAL A 53 -2.43 -7.36 8.19
CA VAL A 53 -1.12 -6.78 7.89
C VAL A 53 -0.03 -7.55 8.61
N ALA A 54 -0.20 -7.86 9.89
CA ALA A 54 0.81 -8.57 10.69
C ALA A 54 1.10 -9.98 10.15
N GLU A 55 0.09 -10.67 9.63
CA GLU A 55 0.22 -12.05 9.14
C GLU A 55 0.67 -12.19 7.68
N ASN A 56 0.75 -11.08 6.95
CA ASN A 56 1.11 -11.11 5.53
C ASN A 56 2.40 -10.34 5.28
N ASP A 57 3.49 -11.05 5.08
CA ASP A 57 4.82 -10.47 4.88
C ASP A 57 4.87 -9.50 3.70
N ASN A 58 4.12 -9.77 2.64
CA ASN A 58 4.07 -8.90 1.47
C ASN A 58 3.63 -7.47 1.78
N LEU A 59 2.83 -7.27 2.83
CA LEU A 59 2.40 -5.96 3.29
C LEU A 59 3.47 -5.24 4.11
N HIS A 60 4.56 -5.92 4.43
CA HIS A 60 5.72 -5.37 5.15
C HIS A 60 6.90 -5.09 4.22
N ALA A 61 6.75 -5.29 2.92
CA ALA A 61 7.84 -5.14 1.97
C ALA A 61 8.29 -3.70 1.86
N GLN A 62 9.60 -3.51 1.90
CA GLN A 62 10.25 -2.22 1.64
C GLN A 62 11.28 -2.43 0.55
N PHE A 63 11.40 -1.45 -0.34
CA PHE A 63 12.23 -1.55 -1.54
C PHE A 63 13.38 -0.55 -1.48
N TYR A 64 14.53 -0.97 -1.96
CA TYR A 64 15.70 -0.11 -2.03
C TYR A 64 16.62 -0.53 -3.18
N ILE A 65 17.45 0.41 -3.62
CA ILE A 65 18.39 0.20 -4.70
C ILE A 65 19.79 0.06 -4.11
N LYS A 66 20.50 -0.99 -4.54
CA LYS A 66 21.90 -1.22 -4.20
C LYS A 66 22.64 -1.68 -5.46
N ASP A 67 23.74 -0.99 -5.79
CA ASP A 67 24.58 -1.30 -6.95
C ASP A 67 23.77 -1.38 -8.27
N GLY A 68 22.80 -0.47 -8.42
CA GLY A 68 21.95 -0.40 -9.61
C GLY A 68 20.83 -1.42 -9.69
N CYS A 69 20.71 -2.31 -8.70
CA CYS A 69 19.67 -3.32 -8.63
C CYS A 69 18.67 -3.03 -7.52
N ILE A 70 17.41 -3.38 -7.74
CA ILE A 70 16.37 -3.23 -6.73
C ILE A 70 16.22 -4.50 -5.90
N TYR A 71 16.11 -4.32 -4.60
CA TYR A 71 15.93 -5.38 -3.61
C TYR A 71 14.75 -5.07 -2.71
N GLN A 72 14.26 -6.09 -2.01
CA GLN A 72 13.23 -5.94 -1.01
C GLN A 72 13.67 -6.53 0.34
N SER A 73 13.14 -5.95 1.39
CA SER A 73 13.24 -6.49 2.75
C SER A 73 11.88 -6.38 3.42
N PHE A 74 11.66 -7.16 4.47
CA PHE A 74 10.38 -7.19 5.18
C PHE A 74 10.59 -6.65 6.60
N LYS A 75 10.00 -5.50 6.87
CA LYS A 75 10.08 -4.85 8.18
C LYS A 75 9.02 -5.43 9.10
N LYS A 76 9.42 -5.96 10.26
CA LYS A 76 8.48 -6.58 11.22
C LYS A 76 7.53 -5.58 11.86
N ASP A 77 8.06 -4.43 12.25
CA ASP A 77 7.29 -3.40 12.95
C ASP A 77 6.97 -2.27 11.97
N LEU A 78 5.73 -2.22 11.50
CA LEU A 78 5.26 -1.16 10.63
C LEU A 78 4.57 -0.07 11.45
N ASP A 79 4.93 1.17 11.16
CA ASP A 79 4.24 2.34 11.68
C ASP A 79 3.30 2.86 10.59
N TYR A 80 2.02 2.63 10.78
CA TYR A 80 0.97 3.07 9.85
C TYR A 80 -0.33 3.34 10.60
N ASN A 81 -1.18 4.16 10.01
CA ASN A 81 -2.48 4.49 10.54
C ASN A 81 -3.60 4.04 9.60
N ILE A 82 -4.71 3.61 10.17
CA ILE A 82 -5.94 3.38 9.45
C ILE A 82 -6.83 4.59 9.70
N ASP A 83 -7.06 5.38 8.65
CA ASP A 83 -7.85 6.59 8.74
C ASP A 83 -9.34 6.29 8.80
N VAL A 84 -10.04 6.97 9.72
CA VAL A 84 -11.48 6.94 9.80
C VAL A 84 -12.00 8.35 9.52
N LEU A 85 -12.77 8.48 8.45
CA LEU A 85 -13.28 9.77 8.01
C LEU A 85 -14.81 9.76 8.02
N GLU A 86 -15.41 10.83 8.51
CA GLU A 86 -16.85 11.04 8.38
C GLU A 86 -17.13 11.76 7.07
N ILE A 87 -18.03 11.19 6.28
CA ILE A 87 -18.41 11.74 4.98
C ILE A 87 -19.90 12.03 4.99
N SER A 88 -20.27 13.27 4.69
CA SER A 88 -21.66 13.73 4.77
C SER A 88 -22.41 13.65 3.45
N SER A 89 -21.75 13.44 2.33
CA SER A 89 -22.39 13.41 1.01
C SER A 89 -21.71 12.43 0.05
N LYS A 90 -22.47 12.00 -0.97
CA LYS A 90 -21.94 11.18 -2.06
C LYS A 90 -20.86 11.91 -2.87
N THR A 91 -20.97 13.23 -2.98
CA THR A 91 -19.99 14.05 -3.67
C THR A 91 -18.64 14.02 -2.97
N ASP A 92 -18.64 14.12 -1.64
CA ASP A 92 -17.42 14.04 -0.83
C ASP A 92 -16.79 12.65 -0.93
N LEU A 93 -17.60 11.60 -0.93
CA LEU A 93 -17.12 10.23 -1.14
C LEU A 93 -16.41 10.07 -2.48
N ARG A 94 -17.00 10.58 -3.55
CA ARG A 94 -16.42 10.54 -4.90
C ARG A 94 -15.11 11.31 -5.00
N LYS A 95 -15.02 12.45 -4.33
CA LYS A 95 -13.78 13.23 -4.26
C LYS A 95 -12.67 12.45 -3.56
N LEU A 96 -12.99 11.79 -2.44
CA LEU A 96 -12.04 10.97 -1.70
C LEU A 96 -11.56 9.78 -2.53
N GLU A 97 -12.47 9.06 -3.18
CA GLU A 97 -12.13 7.93 -4.05
C GLU A 97 -11.21 8.36 -5.20
N ARG A 98 -11.51 9.52 -5.80
CA ARG A 98 -10.67 10.07 -6.87
C ARG A 98 -9.27 10.43 -6.36
N LYS A 99 -9.18 11.04 -5.20
CA LYS A 99 -7.91 11.38 -4.56
C LYS A 99 -7.08 10.13 -4.28
N MET A 100 -7.69 9.07 -3.78
CA MET A 100 -7.02 7.81 -3.49
C MET A 100 -6.51 7.14 -4.77
N ARG A 101 -7.32 7.11 -5.84
CA ARG A 101 -6.91 6.52 -7.11
C ARG A 101 -5.79 7.29 -7.81
N SER A 102 -5.73 8.59 -7.62
CA SER A 102 -4.73 9.45 -8.25
C SER A 102 -3.44 9.60 -7.44
N HIS A 103 -3.37 9.01 -6.25
CA HIS A 103 -2.19 9.09 -5.40
C HIS A 103 -0.97 8.49 -6.10
N ILE A 104 0.14 9.19 -6.04
CA ILE A 104 1.41 8.72 -6.59
C ILE A 104 2.26 8.20 -5.43
N PHE A 105 2.56 6.89 -5.46
CA PHE A 105 3.41 6.27 -4.45
C PHE A 105 4.87 6.43 -4.80
N ASP A 106 5.68 6.79 -3.81
CA ASP A 106 7.12 6.68 -3.89
C ASP A 106 7.53 5.32 -3.32
N ILE A 107 7.76 4.36 -4.21
CA ILE A 107 8.01 2.97 -3.83
C ILE A 107 9.24 2.81 -2.96
N LEU A 108 10.25 3.64 -3.16
CA LEU A 108 11.51 3.56 -2.42
C LEU A 108 11.44 4.22 -1.04
N HIS A 109 10.46 5.10 -0.81
CA HIS A 109 10.39 5.92 0.40
C HIS A 109 9.04 5.87 1.13
N SER A 110 8.09 5.11 0.61
CA SER A 110 6.76 4.97 1.23
C SER A 110 6.70 3.85 2.24
#